data_88d40a15c21a13d055261382665c0d0b
#
_entry.id   88d40a15c21a13d055261382665c0d0b
#
_cell.length_a   1.000
_cell.length_b   1.000
_cell.length_c   1.000
_cell.angle_alpha   90.00
_cell.angle_beta   90.00
_cell.angle_gamma   90.00
#
_symmetry.space_group_name_H-M   'P 1'
#
loop_
_entity.id
_entity.type
_entity.pdbx_description
1 polymer ?
#
loop_
_entity_poly.entity_id
_entity_poly.type
_entity_poly.pdbx_seq_one_letter_code
_entity_poly.pdbx_strand_id
1 'polypeptide(L)'
;MRKLIMLLCVIAITITGVAQKKREFRGAWIQCVNGQFQGLSMQKMQSTLSYQLDELQKTGVNAIFFQVRAECDALYESPKEPWSRFLTGVQGKAPNPYWDPLQWMIEQCHKRGMELHAWINPYRAKTKGTSALAKNHVANLHPSRVFDYDGQLILNPGLAENRKYICDVVADIVARYDIDGLHIDDYFYPYPSPGHEIPDAQQYKQYSNGINDINDWRRYNVNLYMQAMQETIKAIKPWVKFGVSPFGIYRNKKNSQIGSETNGLQNYDDLYADVLLWINKGWVDYCVPQIYWQIGNSAADYKTLIKWWNQYASARPLYIGEDVERTVKYPDPNKPERH
;
A
#
# COMPACT_ATOMS: atom_id res chain seq x y z
N MET A 1 -27.63 52.69 -10.58
CA MET A 1 -27.19 51.77 -9.52
C MET A 1 -27.46 50.27 -9.85
N ARG A 2 -28.68 49.85 -10.19
CA ARG A 2 -28.98 48.41 -10.54
C ARG A 2 -28.12 47.82 -11.70
N LYS A 3 -27.85 48.61 -12.77
CA LYS A 3 -27.05 48.19 -13.91
C LYS A 3 -25.53 48.02 -13.57
N LEU A 4 -25.03 48.84 -12.63
CA LEU A 4 -23.64 48.78 -12.17
C LEU A 4 -23.39 47.57 -11.25
N ILE A 5 -24.39 47.19 -10.43
CA ILE A 5 -24.35 46.01 -9.57
C ILE A 5 -24.38 44.74 -10.42
N MET A 6 -25.17 44.68 -11.51
CA MET A 6 -25.17 43.57 -12.44
C MET A 6 -23.84 43.39 -13.17
N LEU A 7 -23.18 44.48 -13.55
CA LEU A 7 -21.86 44.43 -14.20
C LEU A 7 -20.77 43.90 -13.24
N LEU A 8 -20.79 44.34 -11.98
CA LEU A 8 -19.90 43.84 -10.93
C LEU A 8 -20.11 42.35 -10.61
N CYS A 9 -21.36 41.85 -10.60
CA CYS A 9 -21.65 40.43 -10.42
C CYS A 9 -21.17 39.59 -11.62
N VAL A 10 -21.26 40.07 -12.85
CA VAL A 10 -20.79 39.37 -14.05
C VAL A 10 -19.24 39.32 -14.04
N ILE A 11 -18.57 40.40 -13.62
CA ILE A 11 -17.10 40.41 -13.52
C ILE A 11 -16.62 39.46 -12.38
N ALA A 12 -17.34 39.38 -11.25
CA ALA A 12 -17.01 38.46 -10.17
C ALA A 12 -17.18 36.96 -10.59
N ILE A 13 -18.13 36.66 -11.49
CA ILE A 13 -18.34 35.28 -11.99
C ILE A 13 -17.27 34.89 -13.03
N THR A 14 -16.70 35.85 -13.77
CA THR A 14 -15.66 35.56 -14.75
C THR A 14 -14.25 35.39 -14.15
N ILE A 15 -14.02 35.82 -12.88
CA ILE A 15 -12.73 35.65 -12.21
C ILE A 15 -12.58 34.29 -11.52
N THR A 16 -13.68 33.52 -11.35
CA THR A 16 -13.63 32.20 -10.71
C THR A 16 -13.27 31.05 -11.65
N GLY A 17 -12.98 31.34 -12.90
CA GLY A 17 -12.62 30.36 -13.94
C GLY A 17 -11.12 30.16 -14.14
N VAL A 18 -10.24 30.47 -13.18
CA VAL A 18 -8.87 29.95 -13.22
C VAL A 18 -8.97 28.47 -12.88
N ALA A 19 -8.98 27.63 -13.91
CA ALA A 19 -8.85 26.18 -13.73
C ALA A 19 -7.65 25.95 -12.80
N GLN A 20 -7.95 25.52 -11.57
CA GLN A 20 -6.93 25.18 -10.60
C GLN A 20 -6.03 24.15 -11.31
N LYS A 21 -4.78 24.50 -11.58
CA LYS A 21 -3.82 23.59 -12.20
C LYS A 21 -3.90 22.30 -11.42
N LYS A 22 -4.39 21.21 -12.06
CA LYS A 22 -4.50 19.90 -11.44
C LYS A 22 -3.09 19.55 -10.93
N ARG A 23 -2.91 19.54 -9.61
CA ARG A 23 -1.62 19.24 -9.01
C ARG A 23 -1.29 17.79 -9.35
N GLU A 24 -0.23 17.56 -10.10
CA GLU A 24 0.24 16.23 -10.42
C GLU A 24 0.67 15.54 -9.11
N PHE A 25 0.24 14.30 -8.91
CA PHE A 25 0.66 13.49 -7.78
C PHE A 25 1.95 12.76 -8.14
N ARG A 26 3.02 13.04 -7.40
CA ARG A 26 4.34 12.41 -7.54
C ARG A 26 4.74 11.83 -6.19
N GLY A 27 4.62 10.51 -6.06
CA GLY A 27 4.88 9.79 -4.83
C GLY A 27 6.22 9.07 -4.82
N ALA A 28 6.78 8.86 -3.63
CA ALA A 28 7.93 7.98 -3.41
C ALA A 28 7.69 7.07 -2.20
N TRP A 29 8.11 5.79 -2.30
CA TRP A 29 8.06 4.85 -1.19
C TRP A 29 9.34 4.91 -0.37
N ILE A 30 9.21 5.02 0.95
CA ILE A 30 10.28 4.85 1.93
C ILE A 30 9.97 3.62 2.77
N GLN A 31 10.63 2.51 2.46
CA GLN A 31 10.40 1.22 3.11
C GLN A 31 11.29 1.05 4.35
N CYS A 32 10.83 0.29 5.34
CA CYS A 32 11.63 -0.11 6.50
C CYS A 32 12.09 -1.58 6.43
N VAL A 33 11.36 -2.42 5.70
CA VAL A 33 11.57 -3.88 5.65
C VAL A 33 12.93 -4.30 5.06
N ASN A 34 13.58 -3.43 4.30
CA ASN A 34 14.94 -3.62 3.81
C ASN A 34 16.03 -3.44 4.89
N GLY A 35 15.63 -3.08 6.12
CA GLY A 35 16.56 -2.91 7.23
C GLY A 35 17.33 -1.59 7.26
N GLN A 36 17.04 -0.65 6.36
CA GLN A 36 17.81 0.62 6.24
C GLN A 36 17.82 1.47 7.53
N PHE A 37 16.85 1.29 8.41
CA PHE A 37 16.76 2.04 9.68
C PHE A 37 17.11 1.19 10.89
N GLN A 38 17.30 -0.13 10.71
CA GLN A 38 17.44 -1.08 11.79
C GLN A 38 18.63 -0.77 12.68
N GLY A 39 18.37 -0.48 13.95
CA GLY A 39 19.42 -0.22 14.95
C GLY A 39 20.10 1.14 14.82
N LEU A 40 19.62 2.03 13.95
CA LEU A 40 20.16 3.39 13.90
C LEU A 40 19.76 4.17 15.16
N SER A 41 20.63 5.10 15.59
CA SER A 41 20.23 6.09 16.60
C SER A 41 19.13 6.99 16.04
N MET A 42 18.33 7.58 16.94
CA MET A 42 17.30 8.57 16.57
C MET A 42 17.88 9.65 15.66
N GLN A 43 18.99 10.28 16.05
CA GLN A 43 19.63 11.36 15.29
C GLN A 43 20.07 10.91 13.90
N LYS A 44 20.63 9.68 13.79
CA LYS A 44 21.05 9.15 12.49
C LYS A 44 19.87 8.85 11.59
N MET A 45 18.79 8.25 12.11
CA MET A 45 17.59 7.98 11.35
C MET A 45 16.92 9.29 10.89
N GLN A 46 16.76 10.27 11.79
CA GLN A 46 16.19 11.57 11.46
C GLN A 46 17.03 12.31 10.41
N SER A 47 18.35 12.32 10.52
CA SER A 47 19.23 12.95 9.52
C SER A 47 19.15 12.26 8.17
N THR A 48 19.08 10.90 8.14
CA THR A 48 18.91 10.13 6.90
C THR A 48 17.58 10.42 6.23
N LEU A 49 16.48 10.40 6.99
CA LEU A 49 15.14 10.70 6.48
C LEU A 49 15.02 12.16 6.01
N SER A 50 15.57 13.14 6.77
CA SER A 50 15.58 14.53 6.33
C SER A 50 16.30 14.70 5.00
N TYR A 51 17.47 14.09 4.85
CA TYR A 51 18.21 14.10 3.59
C TYR A 51 17.39 13.50 2.44
N GLN A 52 16.78 12.32 2.64
CA GLN A 52 15.93 11.70 1.63
C GLN A 52 14.75 12.59 1.24
N LEU A 53 14.06 13.20 2.21
CA LEU A 53 12.95 14.11 1.94
C LEU A 53 13.38 15.37 1.19
N ASP A 54 14.54 15.95 1.52
CA ASP A 54 15.08 17.14 0.83
C ASP A 54 15.44 16.83 -0.62
N GLU A 55 16.05 15.66 -0.89
CA GLU A 55 16.37 15.23 -2.26
C GLU A 55 15.10 14.94 -3.07
N LEU A 56 14.14 14.23 -2.48
CA LEU A 56 12.85 13.96 -3.13
C LEU A 56 12.07 15.25 -3.42
N GLN A 57 12.11 16.26 -2.52
CA GLN A 57 11.49 17.55 -2.75
C GLN A 57 12.10 18.28 -3.96
N LYS A 58 13.42 18.26 -4.10
CA LYS A 58 14.14 18.86 -5.23
C LYS A 58 13.72 18.25 -6.58
N THR A 59 13.39 16.95 -6.62
CA THR A 59 12.89 16.27 -7.82
C THR A 59 11.38 16.47 -8.05
N GLY A 60 10.72 17.22 -7.17
CA GLY A 60 9.30 17.56 -7.28
C GLY A 60 8.35 16.51 -6.71
N VAL A 61 8.82 15.54 -5.94
CA VAL A 61 7.97 14.61 -5.17
C VAL A 61 7.14 15.41 -4.17
N ASN A 62 5.85 15.06 -4.06
CA ASN A 62 4.89 15.76 -3.20
C ASN A 62 4.01 14.83 -2.34
N ALA A 63 4.34 13.53 -2.34
CA ALA A 63 3.73 12.55 -1.46
C ALA A 63 4.75 11.47 -1.08
N ILE A 64 4.73 11.04 0.18
CA ILE A 64 5.59 9.98 0.71
C ILE A 64 4.73 8.82 1.20
N PHE A 65 5.01 7.62 0.70
CA PHE A 65 4.49 6.37 1.25
C PHE A 65 5.50 5.82 2.26
N PHE A 66 5.27 6.06 3.54
CA PHE A 66 6.19 5.63 4.60
C PHE A 66 5.71 4.32 5.22
N GLN A 67 6.52 3.26 5.11
CA GLN A 67 6.19 1.95 5.66
C GLN A 67 6.29 1.97 7.18
N VAL A 68 5.13 1.89 7.82
CA VAL A 68 5.01 1.99 9.29
C VAL A 68 4.63 0.67 9.97
N ARG A 69 4.19 -0.35 9.18
CA ARG A 69 3.79 -1.66 9.68
C ARG A 69 4.21 -2.75 8.69
N ALA A 70 5.27 -3.47 9.00
CA ALA A 70 5.87 -4.45 8.10
C ALA A 70 5.58 -5.92 8.49
N GLU A 71 5.55 -6.25 9.79
CA GLU A 71 5.42 -7.62 10.32
C GLU A 71 4.43 -7.68 11.49
N CYS A 72 3.23 -7.11 11.38
CA CYS A 72 2.30 -6.90 12.50
C CYS A 72 3.00 -6.23 13.69
N ASP A 73 3.80 -5.24 13.39
CA ASP A 73 4.61 -4.44 14.30
C ASP A 73 4.63 -2.99 13.81
N ALA A 74 5.07 -2.05 14.65
CA ALA A 74 4.88 -0.63 14.40
C ALA A 74 6.18 0.18 14.44
N LEU A 75 6.34 1.12 13.49
CA LEU A 75 7.30 2.23 13.54
C LEU A 75 6.67 3.49 14.17
N TYR A 76 5.75 3.30 15.10
CA TYR A 76 5.07 4.35 15.86
C TYR A 76 4.64 3.78 17.20
N GLU A 77 4.26 4.63 18.15
CA GLU A 77 3.71 4.15 19.41
C GLU A 77 2.34 3.51 19.18
N SER A 78 2.27 2.18 19.25
CA SER A 78 1.04 1.44 19.08
C SER A 78 0.58 0.78 20.37
N PRO A 79 -0.69 0.96 20.78
CA PRO A 79 -1.28 0.22 21.90
C PRO A 79 -1.67 -1.22 21.52
N LYS A 80 -1.57 -1.58 20.22
CA LYS A 80 -2.07 -2.84 19.68
C LYS A 80 -0.96 -3.79 19.21
N GLU A 81 0.17 -3.24 18.76
CA GLU A 81 1.26 -4.00 18.14
C GLU A 81 2.61 -3.64 18.77
N PRO A 82 3.58 -4.57 18.82
CA PRO A 82 4.90 -4.29 19.34
C PRO A 82 5.66 -3.29 18.45
N TRP A 83 6.65 -2.60 19.03
CA TRP A 83 7.62 -1.85 18.27
C TRP A 83 8.35 -2.74 17.26
N SER A 84 8.55 -2.23 16.06
CA SER A 84 9.19 -2.98 14.98
C SER A 84 10.68 -3.20 15.22
N ARG A 85 11.16 -4.41 14.89
CA ARG A 85 12.62 -4.69 14.84
C ARG A 85 13.35 -3.86 13.78
N PHE A 86 12.66 -3.42 12.75
CA PHE A 86 13.22 -2.55 11.71
C PHE A 86 13.55 -1.13 12.21
N LEU A 87 13.10 -0.79 13.40
CA LEU A 87 13.49 0.44 14.09
C LEU A 87 14.67 0.19 15.04
N THR A 88 14.53 -0.73 16.00
CA THR A 88 15.49 -0.87 17.11
C THR A 88 16.41 -2.10 16.99
N GLY A 89 16.20 -2.94 15.97
CA GLY A 89 16.87 -4.24 15.82
C GLY A 89 16.20 -5.36 16.61
N VAL A 90 15.33 -5.06 17.57
CA VAL A 90 14.63 -6.04 18.43
C VAL A 90 13.15 -5.70 18.48
N GLN A 91 12.28 -6.63 18.03
CA GLN A 91 10.84 -6.43 18.07
C GLN A 91 10.34 -6.32 19.52
N GLY A 92 9.46 -5.36 19.78
CA GLY A 92 8.92 -5.05 21.11
C GLY A 92 9.76 -4.10 21.94
N LYS A 93 10.98 -3.73 21.47
CA LYS A 93 11.83 -2.76 22.17
C LYS A 93 11.52 -1.35 21.67
N ALA A 94 11.08 -0.47 22.55
CA ALA A 94 10.91 0.95 22.25
C ALA A 94 12.23 1.63 21.91
N PRO A 95 12.25 2.69 21.07
CA PRO A 95 13.44 3.48 20.81
C PRO A 95 13.92 4.21 22.06
N ASN A 96 15.25 4.37 22.19
CA ASN A 96 15.87 5.12 23.28
C ASN A 96 16.98 6.02 22.71
N PRO A 97 16.89 7.38 22.83
CA PRO A 97 15.77 8.08 23.46
C PRO A 97 14.44 7.84 22.77
N TYR A 98 13.36 7.95 23.57
CA TYR A 98 12.00 7.73 23.05
C TYR A 98 11.60 8.81 22.04
N TRP A 99 11.03 8.39 20.92
CA TRP A 99 10.44 9.21 19.88
C TRP A 99 9.45 8.41 19.02
N ASP A 100 8.56 9.09 18.34
CA ASP A 100 7.59 8.48 17.43
C ASP A 100 7.99 8.78 15.96
N PRO A 101 8.49 7.78 15.20
CA PRO A 101 8.89 7.97 13.82
C PRO A 101 7.76 8.43 12.89
N LEU A 102 6.53 7.93 13.07
CA LEU A 102 5.40 8.31 12.22
C LEU A 102 5.02 9.76 12.46
N GLN A 103 4.87 10.18 13.72
CA GLN A 103 4.56 11.57 14.07
C GLN A 103 5.62 12.52 13.51
N TRP A 104 6.89 12.19 13.69
CA TRP A 104 8.01 12.99 13.18
C TRP A 104 7.99 13.07 11.63
N MET A 105 7.74 11.97 10.93
CA MET A 105 7.67 11.94 9.46
C MET A 105 6.52 12.80 8.93
N ILE A 106 5.35 12.75 9.56
CA ILE A 106 4.21 13.63 9.21
C ILE A 106 4.65 15.09 9.27
N GLU A 107 5.24 15.52 10.39
CA GLU A 107 5.70 16.89 10.56
C GLU A 107 6.76 17.30 9.51
N GLN A 108 7.69 16.41 9.19
CA GLN A 108 8.73 16.68 8.20
C GLN A 108 8.19 16.75 6.78
N CYS A 109 7.21 15.90 6.44
CA CYS A 109 6.53 15.94 5.13
C CYS A 109 5.70 17.22 4.99
N HIS A 110 4.88 17.54 5.98
CA HIS A 110 4.03 18.74 5.96
C HIS A 110 4.84 20.04 5.89
N LYS A 111 5.96 20.15 6.62
CA LYS A 111 6.91 21.29 6.52
C LYS A 111 7.44 21.50 5.11
N ARG A 112 7.52 20.44 4.30
CA ARG A 112 7.99 20.46 2.91
C ARG A 112 6.85 20.56 1.87
N GLY A 113 5.60 20.64 2.33
CA GLY A 113 4.42 20.65 1.46
C GLY A 113 4.16 19.31 0.78
N MET A 114 4.59 18.21 1.39
CA MET A 114 4.36 16.82 0.95
C MET A 114 3.24 16.19 1.76
N GLU A 115 2.43 15.36 1.12
CA GLU A 115 1.51 14.44 1.79
C GLU A 115 2.28 13.27 2.41
N LEU A 116 1.81 12.76 3.56
CA LEU A 116 2.28 11.51 4.13
C LEU A 116 1.18 10.46 4.10
N HIS A 117 1.46 9.36 3.42
CA HIS A 117 0.61 8.17 3.39
C HIS A 117 1.26 7.06 4.23
N ALA A 118 0.60 6.65 5.31
CA ALA A 118 1.07 5.55 6.15
C ALA A 118 0.91 4.23 5.38
N TRP A 119 2.02 3.57 5.04
CA TRP A 119 2.01 2.29 4.33
C TRP A 119 2.09 1.13 5.30
N ILE A 120 1.16 0.20 5.18
CA ILE A 120 1.08 -1.03 5.97
C ILE A 120 1.08 -2.27 5.08
N ASN A 121 1.72 -3.35 5.54
CA ASN A 121 1.51 -4.69 5.00
C ASN A 121 0.39 -5.34 5.83
N PRO A 122 -0.79 -5.63 5.26
CA PRO A 122 -1.94 -6.02 6.08
C PRO A 122 -1.78 -7.38 6.74
N TYR A 123 -1.33 -8.40 6.01
CA TYR A 123 -1.38 -9.79 6.48
C TYR A 123 -0.03 -10.38 6.85
N ARG A 124 1.08 -9.78 6.47
CA ARG A 124 2.40 -10.32 6.80
C ARG A 124 2.70 -10.18 8.30
N ALA A 125 2.78 -11.31 9.00
CA ALA A 125 3.10 -11.35 10.43
C ALA A 125 4.58 -11.61 10.70
N LYS A 126 5.30 -12.25 9.76
CA LYS A 126 6.75 -12.47 9.84
C LYS A 126 7.34 -12.69 8.45
N THR A 127 8.46 -12.05 8.14
CA THR A 127 9.24 -12.35 6.94
C THR A 127 10.09 -13.61 7.14
N LYS A 128 10.50 -14.23 6.04
CA LYS A 128 11.46 -15.34 6.06
C LYS A 128 12.78 -14.88 6.70
N GLY A 129 13.30 -15.65 7.63
CA GLY A 129 14.55 -15.35 8.34
C GLY A 129 14.40 -14.50 9.62
N THR A 130 13.23 -13.99 9.96
CA THR A 130 12.98 -13.39 11.27
C THR A 130 13.04 -14.45 12.35
N SER A 131 13.94 -14.29 13.35
CA SER A 131 14.23 -15.33 14.34
C SER A 131 13.24 -15.35 15.50
N ALA A 132 12.89 -14.20 16.06
CA ALA A 132 12.05 -14.12 17.25
C ALA A 132 10.99 -13.02 17.12
N LEU A 133 9.78 -13.32 17.59
CA LEU A 133 8.68 -12.38 17.71
C LEU A 133 8.51 -11.94 19.17
N ALA A 134 8.10 -10.68 19.37
CA ALA A 134 7.80 -10.15 20.69
C ALA A 134 6.68 -10.95 21.38
N LYS A 135 6.69 -11.03 22.72
CA LYS A 135 5.68 -11.77 23.48
C LYS A 135 4.25 -11.29 23.21
N ASN A 136 4.08 -9.99 22.99
CA ASN A 136 2.79 -9.36 22.65
C ASN A 136 2.49 -9.32 21.14
N HIS A 137 3.27 -10.01 20.32
CA HIS A 137 2.99 -10.12 18.88
C HIS A 137 1.76 -11.01 18.63
N VAL A 138 0.92 -10.64 17.65
CA VAL A 138 -0.35 -11.34 17.35
C VAL A 138 -0.17 -12.84 17.08
N ALA A 139 0.91 -13.25 16.43
CA ALA A 139 1.19 -14.66 16.19
C ALA A 139 1.53 -15.45 17.46
N ASN A 140 2.08 -14.81 18.50
CA ASN A 140 2.31 -15.43 19.81
C ASN A 140 1.06 -15.43 20.68
N LEU A 141 0.26 -14.35 20.62
CA LEU A 141 -0.99 -14.24 21.38
C LEU A 141 -2.10 -15.12 20.79
N HIS A 142 -2.13 -15.27 19.47
CA HIS A 142 -3.19 -15.96 18.73
C HIS A 142 -2.60 -16.84 17.61
N PRO A 143 -1.89 -17.93 17.94
CA PRO A 143 -1.22 -18.77 16.94
C PRO A 143 -2.17 -19.42 15.93
N SER A 144 -3.44 -19.63 16.28
CA SER A 144 -4.47 -20.14 15.35
C SER A 144 -4.87 -19.16 14.25
N ARG A 145 -4.50 -17.88 14.36
CA ARG A 145 -4.83 -16.84 13.39
C ARG A 145 -3.83 -16.71 12.24
N VAL A 146 -2.68 -17.36 12.37
CA VAL A 146 -1.60 -17.32 11.37
C VAL A 146 -1.38 -18.70 10.78
N PHE A 147 -0.81 -18.72 9.59
CA PHE A 147 -0.24 -19.92 9.00
C PHE A 147 1.19 -19.68 8.53
N ASP A 148 2.01 -20.71 8.53
CA ASP A 148 3.33 -20.70 7.90
C ASP A 148 3.19 -20.96 6.39
N TYR A 149 3.89 -20.17 5.60
CA TYR A 149 4.00 -20.37 4.18
C TYR A 149 5.44 -20.07 3.73
N ASP A 150 6.17 -21.10 3.39
CA ASP A 150 7.60 -21.03 2.98
C ASP A 150 8.46 -20.23 3.98
N GLY A 151 8.24 -20.46 5.29
CA GLY A 151 8.98 -19.80 6.37
C GLY A 151 8.54 -18.38 6.71
N GLN A 152 7.49 -17.88 6.09
CA GLN A 152 6.80 -16.65 6.46
C GLN A 152 5.59 -16.97 7.34
N LEU A 153 5.23 -16.10 8.28
CA LEU A 153 3.93 -16.17 8.95
C LEU A 153 2.99 -15.13 8.34
N ILE A 154 1.80 -15.62 7.99
CA ILE A 154 0.75 -14.80 7.36
C ILE A 154 -0.49 -14.86 8.25
N LEU A 155 -1.07 -13.71 8.60
CA LEU A 155 -2.42 -13.65 9.15
C LEU A 155 -3.38 -14.22 8.11
N ASN A 156 -4.15 -15.25 8.47
CA ASN A 156 -5.07 -15.90 7.53
C ASN A 156 -6.16 -14.92 7.08
N PRO A 157 -6.22 -14.53 5.78
CA PRO A 157 -7.21 -13.56 5.29
C PRO A 157 -8.66 -14.09 5.35
N GLY A 158 -8.83 -15.42 5.39
CA GLY A 158 -10.12 -16.09 5.52
C GLY A 158 -10.79 -15.94 6.89
N LEU A 159 -10.09 -15.39 7.89
CA LEU A 159 -10.61 -15.22 9.25
C LEU A 159 -11.14 -13.80 9.47
N ALA A 160 -12.41 -13.70 9.86
CA ALA A 160 -13.06 -12.41 10.14
C ALA A 160 -12.39 -11.64 11.29
N GLU A 161 -11.89 -12.35 12.31
CA GLU A 161 -11.15 -11.76 13.43
C GLU A 161 -9.84 -11.10 12.99
N ASN A 162 -9.16 -11.60 11.96
CA ASN A 162 -7.95 -10.98 11.42
C ASN A 162 -8.30 -9.70 10.66
N ARG A 163 -9.37 -9.73 9.88
CA ARG A 163 -9.89 -8.53 9.22
C ARG A 163 -10.23 -7.44 10.24
N LYS A 164 -10.97 -7.80 11.30
CA LYS A 164 -11.28 -6.88 12.40
C LYS A 164 -10.02 -6.33 13.06
N TYR A 165 -9.06 -7.19 13.37
CA TYR A 165 -7.80 -6.80 14.02
C TYR A 165 -7.02 -5.77 13.19
N ILE A 166 -6.90 -5.98 11.87
CA ILE A 166 -6.20 -5.04 11.01
C ILE A 166 -6.97 -3.72 10.91
N CYS A 167 -8.30 -3.76 10.80
CA CYS A 167 -9.13 -2.54 10.83
C CYS A 167 -8.99 -1.78 12.16
N ASP A 168 -8.89 -2.47 13.30
CA ASP A 168 -8.67 -1.84 14.61
C ASP A 168 -7.28 -1.17 14.72
N VAL A 169 -6.24 -1.74 14.09
CA VAL A 169 -4.91 -1.11 13.98
C VAL A 169 -4.97 0.14 13.11
N VAL A 170 -5.65 0.06 11.97
CA VAL A 170 -5.83 1.20 11.06
C VAL A 170 -6.67 2.30 11.70
N ALA A 171 -7.73 1.93 12.43
CA ALA A 171 -8.54 2.88 13.19
C ALA A 171 -7.70 3.69 14.19
N ASP A 172 -6.76 3.03 14.88
CA ASP A 172 -5.83 3.67 15.81
C ASP A 172 -4.91 4.66 15.08
N ILE A 173 -4.31 4.26 13.94
CA ILE A 173 -3.46 5.16 13.14
C ILE A 173 -4.25 6.37 12.68
N VAL A 174 -5.39 6.17 12.02
CA VAL A 174 -6.20 7.25 11.43
C VAL A 174 -6.72 8.20 12.51
N ALA A 175 -7.14 7.68 13.67
CA ALA A 175 -7.65 8.51 14.76
C ALA A 175 -6.58 9.44 15.36
N ARG A 176 -5.38 8.91 15.60
CA ARG A 176 -4.32 9.60 16.37
C ARG A 176 -3.37 10.44 15.53
N TYR A 177 -3.11 10.04 14.28
CA TYR A 177 -2.10 10.70 13.43
C TYR A 177 -2.74 11.56 12.34
N ASP A 178 -2.09 12.67 12.01
CA ASP A 178 -2.52 13.57 10.93
C ASP A 178 -1.94 13.13 9.57
N ILE A 179 -2.24 11.87 9.20
CA ILE A 179 -1.86 11.32 7.91
C ILE A 179 -2.79 11.83 6.80
N ASP A 180 -2.27 12.03 5.60
CA ASP A 180 -3.04 12.41 4.41
C ASP A 180 -3.66 11.19 3.71
N GLY A 181 -3.04 10.02 3.89
CA GLY A 181 -3.52 8.76 3.34
C GLY A 181 -3.06 7.53 4.11
N LEU A 182 -3.81 6.44 3.92
CA LEU A 182 -3.40 5.08 4.25
C LEU A 182 -3.11 4.35 2.94
N HIS A 183 -2.03 3.59 2.90
CA HIS A 183 -1.59 2.86 1.71
C HIS A 183 -1.32 1.39 2.04
N ILE A 184 -1.73 0.50 1.14
CA ILE A 184 -1.38 -0.92 1.19
C ILE A 184 -0.75 -1.35 -0.13
N ASP A 185 0.10 -2.35 -0.08
CA ASP A 185 0.71 -2.98 -1.25
C ASP A 185 -0.07 -4.21 -1.74
N ASP A 186 0.57 -5.13 -2.41
CA ASP A 186 -0.01 -6.31 -3.04
C ASP A 186 0.11 -7.60 -2.22
N TYR A 187 0.55 -7.51 -0.96
CA TYR A 187 0.70 -8.68 -0.07
C TYR A 187 -0.60 -9.02 0.67
N PHE A 188 -1.62 -9.51 -0.07
CA PHE A 188 -2.87 -10.04 0.51
C PHE A 188 -2.70 -11.49 0.92
N TYR A 189 -2.66 -12.40 -0.04
CA TYR A 189 -2.13 -13.75 0.13
C TYR A 189 -0.65 -13.79 -0.25
N PRO A 190 0.13 -14.78 0.22
CA PRO A 190 1.55 -14.87 -0.14
C PRO A 190 1.72 -15.11 -1.65
N TYR A 191 2.82 -14.62 -2.18
CA TYR A 191 3.24 -14.94 -3.55
C TYR A 191 3.41 -16.45 -3.68
N PRO A 192 2.97 -17.07 -4.79
CA PRO A 192 3.15 -18.51 -5.02
C PRO A 192 4.62 -18.90 -4.91
N SER A 193 4.90 -19.93 -4.10
CA SER A 193 6.23 -20.54 -3.94
C SER A 193 6.17 -22.00 -4.38
N PRO A 194 7.09 -22.48 -5.25
CA PRO A 194 7.08 -23.85 -5.74
C PRO A 194 7.06 -24.88 -4.59
N GLY A 195 6.15 -25.85 -4.68
CA GLY A 195 6.01 -26.90 -3.68
C GLY A 195 5.28 -26.49 -2.39
N HIS A 196 4.76 -25.26 -2.30
CA HIS A 196 3.97 -24.80 -1.16
C HIS A 196 2.53 -24.50 -1.57
N GLU A 197 1.59 -25.03 -0.79
CA GLU A 197 0.16 -24.72 -0.89
C GLU A 197 -0.25 -23.83 0.28
N ILE A 198 -1.25 -22.96 0.06
CA ILE A 198 -1.80 -22.14 1.12
C ILE A 198 -2.60 -23.02 2.07
N PRO A 199 -2.25 -23.11 3.38
CA PRO A 199 -2.85 -24.07 4.31
C PRO A 199 -4.14 -23.53 4.95
N ASP A 200 -5.11 -23.10 4.14
CA ASP A 200 -6.38 -22.51 4.57
C ASP A 200 -7.62 -23.37 4.24
N ALA A 201 -7.41 -24.61 3.78
CA ALA A 201 -8.50 -25.50 3.39
C ALA A 201 -9.47 -25.83 4.53
N GLN A 202 -8.99 -25.89 5.78
CA GLN A 202 -9.85 -26.11 6.95
C GLN A 202 -10.77 -24.90 7.19
N GLN A 203 -10.23 -23.68 7.11
CA GLN A 203 -10.98 -22.45 7.26
C GLN A 203 -12.00 -22.29 6.13
N TYR A 204 -11.61 -22.63 4.90
CA TYR A 204 -12.55 -22.66 3.78
C TYR A 204 -13.71 -23.62 4.05
N LYS A 205 -13.45 -24.85 4.48
CA LYS A 205 -14.48 -25.84 4.81
C LYS A 205 -15.43 -25.32 5.90
N GLN A 206 -14.91 -24.56 6.88
CA GLN A 206 -15.68 -24.06 8.01
C GLN A 206 -16.46 -22.78 7.68
N TYR A 207 -15.91 -21.91 6.83
CA TYR A 207 -16.40 -20.55 6.59
C TYR A 207 -16.62 -20.24 5.10
N SER A 208 -16.97 -21.26 4.29
CA SER A 208 -17.19 -21.10 2.85
C SER A 208 -18.32 -20.14 2.48
N ASN A 209 -19.27 -19.92 3.38
CA ASN A 209 -20.46 -19.06 3.16
C ASN A 209 -21.24 -19.43 1.87
N GLY A 210 -21.23 -20.73 1.47
CA GLY A 210 -21.87 -21.20 0.25
C GLY A 210 -21.06 -20.98 -1.03
N ILE A 211 -19.82 -20.49 -0.93
CA ILE A 211 -18.91 -20.35 -2.08
C ILE A 211 -18.26 -21.71 -2.35
N ASN A 212 -18.42 -22.24 -3.57
CA ASN A 212 -18.00 -23.58 -3.91
C ASN A 212 -16.54 -23.70 -4.38
N ASP A 213 -15.89 -22.60 -4.75
CA ASP A 213 -14.49 -22.55 -5.16
C ASP A 213 -13.64 -21.85 -4.12
N ILE A 214 -12.52 -22.45 -3.72
CA ILE A 214 -11.64 -21.91 -2.69
C ILE A 214 -10.96 -20.60 -3.12
N ASN A 215 -10.68 -20.43 -4.41
CA ASN A 215 -10.04 -19.21 -4.91
C ASN A 215 -11.04 -18.05 -4.94
N ASP A 216 -12.32 -18.34 -5.23
CA ASP A 216 -13.40 -17.37 -5.10
C ASP A 216 -13.63 -16.97 -3.64
N TRP A 217 -13.55 -17.93 -2.72
CA TRP A 217 -13.64 -17.68 -1.29
C TRP A 217 -12.45 -16.83 -0.77
N ARG A 218 -11.24 -17.07 -1.24
CA ARG A 218 -10.08 -16.23 -0.92
C ARG A 218 -10.28 -14.80 -1.41
N ARG A 219 -10.69 -14.60 -2.66
CA ARG A 219 -11.03 -13.28 -3.23
C ARG A 219 -12.15 -12.60 -2.44
N TYR A 220 -13.20 -13.33 -2.12
CA TYR A 220 -14.30 -12.81 -1.30
C TYR A 220 -13.82 -12.25 0.04
N ASN A 221 -12.94 -12.97 0.75
CA ASN A 221 -12.41 -12.49 2.03
C ASN A 221 -11.50 -11.27 1.89
N VAL A 222 -10.68 -11.19 0.83
CA VAL A 222 -9.89 -10.00 0.54
C VAL A 222 -10.81 -8.82 0.17
N ASN A 223 -11.88 -9.05 -0.59
CA ASN A 223 -12.86 -8.03 -0.93
C ASN A 223 -13.57 -7.48 0.33
N LEU A 224 -13.98 -8.35 1.26
CA LEU A 224 -14.54 -7.92 2.55
C LEU A 224 -13.56 -7.09 3.37
N TYR A 225 -12.27 -7.42 3.31
CA TYR A 225 -11.23 -6.63 3.97
C TYR A 225 -11.12 -5.24 3.35
N MET A 226 -11.07 -5.12 2.02
CA MET A 226 -10.96 -3.83 1.33
C MET A 226 -12.14 -2.92 1.62
N GLN A 227 -13.35 -3.48 1.63
CA GLN A 227 -14.56 -2.75 2.00
C GLN A 227 -14.49 -2.27 3.45
N ALA A 228 -14.18 -3.16 4.39
CA ALA A 228 -14.09 -2.83 5.81
C ALA A 228 -13.02 -1.77 6.11
N MET A 229 -11.89 -1.79 5.40
CA MET A 229 -10.84 -0.78 5.49
C MET A 229 -11.34 0.61 5.07
N GLN A 230 -12.01 0.70 3.92
CA GLN A 230 -12.60 1.95 3.43
C GLN A 230 -13.61 2.50 4.44
N GLU A 231 -14.53 1.66 4.90
CA GLU A 231 -15.54 2.04 5.90
C GLU A 231 -14.89 2.54 7.20
N THR A 232 -13.88 1.82 7.71
CA THR A 232 -13.15 2.19 8.92
C THR A 232 -12.48 3.57 8.79
N ILE A 233 -11.75 3.79 7.70
CA ILE A 233 -11.04 5.05 7.48
C ILE A 233 -12.02 6.21 7.35
N LYS A 234 -13.04 6.06 6.51
CA LYS A 234 -14.01 7.14 6.23
C LYS A 234 -14.93 7.46 7.40
N ALA A 235 -15.20 6.51 8.27
CA ALA A 235 -15.95 6.75 9.51
C ALA A 235 -15.19 7.64 10.51
N ILE A 236 -13.85 7.61 10.48
CA ILE A 236 -13.01 8.38 11.43
C ILE A 236 -12.60 9.72 10.81
N LYS A 237 -11.97 9.69 9.64
CA LYS A 237 -11.50 10.88 8.90
C LYS A 237 -11.84 10.73 7.41
N PRO A 238 -12.99 11.23 6.94
CA PRO A 238 -13.45 11.03 5.55
C PRO A 238 -12.50 11.62 4.50
N TRP A 239 -11.64 12.57 4.86
CA TRP A 239 -10.65 13.18 3.97
C TRP A 239 -9.36 12.37 3.82
N VAL A 240 -9.04 11.44 4.73
CA VAL A 240 -7.88 10.56 4.61
C VAL A 240 -8.08 9.63 3.42
N LYS A 241 -7.14 9.66 2.47
CA LYS A 241 -7.18 8.83 1.26
C LYS A 241 -6.84 7.38 1.61
N PHE A 242 -7.50 6.43 0.96
CA PHE A 242 -7.14 5.02 1.01
C PHE A 242 -6.66 4.56 -0.36
N GLY A 243 -5.42 4.13 -0.47
CA GLY A 243 -4.82 3.71 -1.73
C GLY A 243 -4.22 2.31 -1.70
N VAL A 244 -4.10 1.71 -2.89
CA VAL A 244 -3.50 0.40 -3.09
C VAL A 244 -2.48 0.43 -4.21
N SER A 245 -1.32 -0.25 -4.00
CA SER A 245 -0.36 -0.54 -5.06
C SER A 245 -0.35 -2.05 -5.35
N PRO A 246 -1.26 -2.51 -6.25
CA PRO A 246 -1.35 -3.90 -6.61
C PRO A 246 -0.20 -4.31 -7.54
N PHE A 247 0.01 -5.62 -7.72
CA PHE A 247 0.90 -6.14 -8.73
C PHE A 247 0.55 -5.60 -10.14
N GLY A 248 1.53 -5.45 -11.03
CA GLY A 248 1.34 -4.77 -12.32
C GLY A 248 0.40 -5.47 -13.30
N ILE A 249 0.19 -6.78 -13.19
CA ILE A 249 -0.71 -7.56 -14.04
C ILE A 249 -2.00 -7.90 -13.28
N TYR A 250 -3.16 -7.44 -13.76
CA TYR A 250 -4.44 -7.85 -13.18
C TYR A 250 -4.76 -9.30 -13.52
N ARG A 251 -4.87 -9.63 -14.82
CA ARG A 251 -5.01 -10.99 -15.38
C ARG A 251 -4.34 -11.05 -16.74
N ASN A 252 -3.82 -12.22 -17.08
CA ASN A 252 -3.29 -12.49 -18.42
C ASN A 252 -4.43 -12.75 -19.42
N LYS A 253 -4.24 -12.39 -20.69
CA LYS A 253 -5.23 -12.60 -21.75
C LYS A 253 -5.69 -14.05 -21.89
N LYS A 254 -4.78 -14.99 -21.68
CA LYS A 254 -5.09 -16.43 -21.74
C LYS A 254 -6.09 -16.88 -20.67
N ASN A 255 -6.20 -16.14 -19.55
CA ASN A 255 -7.05 -16.50 -18.41
C ASN A 255 -8.35 -15.65 -18.36
N SER A 256 -8.45 -14.58 -19.14
CA SER A 256 -9.62 -13.69 -19.12
C SER A 256 -9.75 -12.88 -20.41
N GLN A 257 -10.97 -12.72 -20.91
CA GLN A 257 -11.26 -11.89 -22.08
C GLN A 257 -10.81 -10.44 -21.90
N ILE A 258 -10.90 -9.90 -20.66
CA ILE A 258 -10.43 -8.56 -20.30
C ILE A 258 -8.96 -8.53 -19.87
N GLY A 259 -8.26 -9.67 -19.89
CA GLY A 259 -6.84 -9.74 -19.50
C GLY A 259 -5.92 -8.97 -20.45
N SER A 260 -4.75 -8.56 -19.94
CA SER A 260 -3.69 -7.94 -20.73
C SER A 260 -2.89 -8.98 -21.53
N GLU A 261 -2.27 -8.57 -22.63
CA GLU A 261 -1.34 -9.40 -23.43
C GLU A 261 -0.02 -9.59 -22.64
N THR A 262 -0.09 -10.37 -21.57
CA THR A 262 0.99 -10.64 -20.61
C THR A 262 1.05 -12.12 -20.26
N ASN A 263 2.15 -12.56 -19.65
CA ASN A 263 2.35 -13.91 -19.18
C ASN A 263 3.19 -13.91 -17.89
N GLY A 264 2.58 -13.47 -16.78
CA GLY A 264 3.23 -13.40 -15.48
C GLY A 264 2.24 -13.66 -14.35
N LEU A 265 2.70 -13.48 -13.12
CA LEU A 265 1.88 -13.52 -11.90
C LEU A 265 0.74 -12.50 -12.01
N GLN A 266 -0.41 -12.81 -11.44
CA GLN A 266 -1.66 -12.06 -11.61
C GLN A 266 -2.27 -11.68 -10.26
N ASN A 267 -2.82 -10.47 -10.17
CA ASN A 267 -3.56 -10.06 -8.98
C ASN A 267 -4.74 -10.98 -8.69
N TYR A 268 -5.61 -11.18 -9.68
CA TYR A 268 -6.89 -11.86 -9.51
C TYR A 268 -6.73 -13.36 -9.25
N ASP A 269 -5.91 -14.04 -10.06
CA ASP A 269 -5.80 -15.51 -10.02
C ASP A 269 -4.78 -16.00 -8.98
N ASP A 270 -3.66 -15.28 -8.79
CA ASP A 270 -2.54 -15.75 -7.97
C ASP A 270 -2.48 -15.09 -6.59
N LEU A 271 -2.89 -13.81 -6.48
CA LEU A 271 -2.88 -13.05 -5.22
C LEU A 271 -4.29 -12.84 -4.64
N TYR A 272 -5.32 -13.35 -5.31
CA TYR A 272 -6.73 -13.26 -4.92
C TYR A 272 -7.22 -11.82 -4.71
N ALA A 273 -6.68 -10.89 -5.49
CA ALA A 273 -6.93 -9.45 -5.41
C ALA A 273 -7.78 -8.97 -6.58
N ASP A 274 -9.07 -8.71 -6.35
CA ASP A 274 -9.99 -8.19 -7.36
C ASP A 274 -9.95 -6.64 -7.39
N VAL A 275 -8.83 -6.11 -7.87
CA VAL A 275 -8.55 -4.66 -7.87
C VAL A 275 -9.59 -3.87 -8.66
N LEU A 276 -10.09 -4.41 -9.78
CA LEU A 276 -11.10 -3.73 -10.59
C LEU A 276 -12.42 -3.59 -9.83
N LEU A 277 -12.81 -4.60 -9.04
CA LEU A 277 -13.97 -4.50 -8.17
C LEU A 277 -13.80 -3.37 -7.16
N TRP A 278 -12.64 -3.27 -6.51
CA TRP A 278 -12.39 -2.25 -5.49
C TRP A 278 -12.45 -0.82 -6.06
N ILE A 279 -11.87 -0.62 -7.25
CA ILE A 279 -11.91 0.64 -7.99
C ILE A 279 -13.35 1.01 -8.33
N ASN A 280 -14.11 0.07 -8.92
CA ASN A 280 -15.48 0.31 -9.37
C ASN A 280 -16.48 0.51 -8.21
N LYS A 281 -16.27 -0.18 -7.09
CA LYS A 281 -17.08 0.00 -5.87
C LYS A 281 -16.70 1.24 -5.05
N GLY A 282 -15.58 1.88 -5.38
CA GLY A 282 -15.07 3.02 -4.62
C GLY A 282 -14.50 2.66 -3.26
N TRP A 283 -14.02 1.41 -3.10
CA TRP A 283 -13.38 0.98 -1.87
C TRP A 283 -11.94 1.46 -1.75
N VAL A 284 -11.39 2.06 -2.80
CA VAL A 284 -10.11 2.77 -2.79
C VAL A 284 -10.28 4.16 -3.40
N ASP A 285 -9.51 5.13 -2.95
CA ASP A 285 -9.50 6.49 -3.47
C ASP A 285 -8.51 6.64 -4.63
N TYR A 286 -7.48 5.80 -4.72
CA TYR A 286 -6.51 5.77 -5.81
C TYR A 286 -5.85 4.39 -5.94
N CYS A 287 -5.31 4.11 -7.12
CA CYS A 287 -4.62 2.86 -7.45
C CYS A 287 -3.25 3.16 -8.07
N VAL A 288 -2.21 2.40 -7.67
CA VAL A 288 -0.83 2.56 -8.13
C VAL A 288 -0.28 1.19 -8.53
N PRO A 289 -0.69 0.58 -9.67
CA PRO A 289 -0.14 -0.70 -10.10
C PRO A 289 1.38 -0.63 -10.26
N GLN A 290 2.08 -1.65 -9.76
CA GLN A 290 3.54 -1.77 -9.77
C GLN A 290 4.00 -2.28 -11.12
N ILE A 291 4.35 -1.38 -12.05
CA ILE A 291 4.79 -1.73 -13.40
C ILE A 291 6.31 -1.58 -13.50
N TYR A 292 7.04 -2.55 -12.96
CA TYR A 292 8.51 -2.52 -12.81
C TYR A 292 9.26 -3.14 -14.00
N TRP A 293 8.63 -3.26 -15.16
CA TRP A 293 9.22 -3.86 -16.35
C TRP A 293 9.43 -2.81 -17.45
N GLN A 294 10.49 -2.99 -18.22
CA GLN A 294 10.81 -2.11 -19.33
C GLN A 294 9.87 -2.30 -20.53
N ILE A 295 9.84 -1.31 -21.41
CA ILE A 295 9.19 -1.40 -22.71
C ILE A 295 9.79 -2.56 -23.52
N GLY A 296 8.94 -3.42 -24.08
CA GLY A 296 9.34 -4.61 -24.85
C GLY A 296 9.70 -5.83 -23.99
N ASN A 297 9.36 -5.82 -22.68
CA ASN A 297 9.45 -7.04 -21.87
C ASN A 297 8.48 -8.10 -22.42
N SER A 298 8.96 -9.33 -22.69
CA SER A 298 8.19 -10.38 -23.34
C SER A 298 7.02 -10.91 -22.50
N ALA A 299 7.10 -10.82 -21.17
CA ALA A 299 6.08 -11.31 -20.24
C ALA A 299 5.15 -10.20 -19.73
N ALA A 300 5.63 -8.97 -19.64
CA ALA A 300 4.95 -7.85 -18.99
C ALA A 300 5.39 -6.52 -19.58
N ASP A 301 5.06 -6.27 -20.85
CA ASP A 301 5.44 -5.03 -21.54
C ASP A 301 4.80 -3.81 -20.89
N TYR A 302 5.62 -2.82 -20.57
CA TYR A 302 5.21 -1.58 -19.91
C TYR A 302 4.10 -0.84 -20.68
N LYS A 303 4.25 -0.65 -22.01
CA LYS A 303 3.24 0.05 -22.81
C LYS A 303 1.90 -0.70 -22.84
N THR A 304 1.96 -2.01 -22.91
CA THR A 304 0.78 -2.89 -22.86
C THR A 304 0.04 -2.74 -21.54
N LEU A 305 0.77 -2.75 -20.44
CA LEU A 305 0.19 -2.62 -19.10
C LEU A 305 -0.41 -1.23 -18.84
N ILE A 306 0.29 -0.15 -19.22
CA ILE A 306 -0.25 1.21 -19.07
C ILE A 306 -1.55 1.39 -19.87
N LYS A 307 -1.59 0.93 -21.12
CA LYS A 307 -2.81 0.99 -21.94
C LYS A 307 -3.95 0.22 -21.28
N TRP A 308 -3.66 -0.97 -20.77
CA TRP A 308 -4.64 -1.82 -20.11
C TRP A 308 -5.20 -1.16 -18.85
N TRP A 309 -4.34 -0.69 -17.95
CA TRP A 309 -4.75 -0.03 -16.70
C TRP A 309 -5.55 1.25 -16.98
N ASN A 310 -5.14 2.06 -17.94
CA ASN A 310 -5.86 3.27 -18.33
C ASN A 310 -7.27 2.95 -18.87
N GLN A 311 -7.43 1.83 -19.56
CA GLN A 311 -8.71 1.40 -20.12
C GLN A 311 -9.67 0.90 -19.03
N TYR A 312 -9.19 0.12 -18.04
CA TYR A 312 -10.05 -0.61 -17.12
C TYR A 312 -10.12 0.01 -15.71
N ALA A 313 -9.20 0.86 -15.32
CA ALA A 313 -9.10 1.41 -13.96
C ALA A 313 -9.47 2.90 -13.87
N SER A 314 -10.22 3.44 -14.83
CA SER A 314 -10.53 4.87 -14.94
C SER A 314 -11.53 5.41 -13.91
N ALA A 315 -12.21 4.56 -13.14
CA ALA A 315 -13.19 4.99 -12.14
C ALA A 315 -12.57 5.66 -10.90
N ARG A 316 -11.25 5.56 -10.72
CA ARG A 316 -10.47 6.22 -9.66
C ARG A 316 -9.16 6.78 -10.22
N PRO A 317 -8.54 7.78 -9.56
CA PRO A 317 -7.19 8.22 -9.88
C PRO A 317 -6.23 7.05 -10.01
N LEU A 318 -5.58 6.96 -11.16
CA LEU A 318 -4.59 5.94 -11.50
C LEU A 318 -3.22 6.61 -11.57
N TYR A 319 -2.28 6.10 -10.81
CA TYR A 319 -0.86 6.45 -10.87
C TYR A 319 -0.08 5.19 -11.22
N ILE A 320 1.15 5.33 -11.69
CA ILE A 320 1.99 4.18 -12.07
C ILE A 320 3.15 4.07 -11.11
N GLY A 321 3.31 2.89 -10.51
CA GLY A 321 4.48 2.55 -9.71
C GLY A 321 5.62 2.10 -10.60
N GLU A 322 6.79 2.74 -10.47
CA GLU A 322 7.97 2.50 -11.27
C GLU A 322 9.19 2.19 -10.42
N ASP A 323 10.13 1.41 -10.96
CA ASP A 323 11.41 1.09 -10.36
C ASP A 323 12.52 1.98 -10.95
N VAL A 324 12.63 3.19 -10.42
CA VAL A 324 13.65 4.16 -10.85
C VAL A 324 15.07 3.66 -10.55
N GLU A 325 15.28 2.91 -9.46
CA GLU A 325 16.57 2.35 -9.12
C GLU A 325 17.07 1.39 -10.21
N ARG A 326 16.20 0.53 -10.71
CA ARG A 326 16.50 -0.41 -11.78
C ARG A 326 16.86 0.34 -13.08
N THR A 327 16.11 1.38 -13.40
CA THR A 327 16.35 2.24 -14.56
C THR A 327 17.74 2.89 -14.51
N VAL A 328 18.15 3.40 -13.34
CA VAL A 328 19.43 4.09 -13.16
C VAL A 328 20.60 3.12 -13.10
N LYS A 329 20.47 1.99 -12.38
CA LYS A 329 21.56 1.03 -12.22
C LYS A 329 21.82 0.14 -13.44
N TYR A 330 20.77 -0.15 -14.19
CA TYR A 330 20.84 -1.10 -15.32
C TYR A 330 20.24 -0.51 -16.60
N PRO A 331 20.68 0.68 -17.03
CA PRO A 331 20.21 1.27 -18.28
C PRO A 331 20.61 0.34 -19.45
N ASP A 332 19.69 0.17 -20.42
CA ASP A 332 20.05 -0.47 -21.68
C ASP A 332 20.66 0.60 -22.62
N PRO A 333 22.00 0.65 -22.81
CA PRO A 333 22.62 1.69 -23.61
C PRO A 333 22.23 1.63 -25.08
N ASN A 334 21.70 0.48 -25.54
CA ASN A 334 21.28 0.29 -26.94
C ASN A 334 19.80 0.64 -27.15
N LYS A 335 19.04 0.81 -26.06
CA LYS A 335 17.60 1.06 -26.08
C LYS A 335 17.18 1.98 -24.92
N PRO A 336 17.72 3.20 -24.88
CA PRO A 336 17.45 4.14 -23.79
C PRO A 336 15.97 4.49 -23.63
N GLU A 337 15.17 4.33 -24.72
CA GLU A 337 13.74 4.58 -24.72
C GLU A 337 12.90 3.50 -24.00
N ARG A 338 13.54 2.43 -23.50
CA ARG A 338 12.83 1.32 -22.80
C ARG A 338 12.63 1.56 -21.32
N HIS A 339 13.13 2.66 -20.81
CA HIS A 339 13.06 3.00 -19.37
C HIS A 339 12.14 4.19 -19.11
#